data_86b83a0b91d7e9a02e0a19ba3660a3d2
#
_entry.id   86b83a0b91d7e9a02e0a19ba3660a3d2
#
_cell.length_a   1.000
_cell.length_b   1.000
_cell.length_c   1.000
_cell.angle_alpha   90.00
_cell.angle_beta   90.00
_cell.angle_gamma   90.00
#
_symmetry.space_group_name_H-M   'P 1'
#
loop_
_entity.id
_entity.type
_entity.pdbx_description
1 polymer ?
#
loop_
_entity_poly.entity_id
_entity_poly.type
_entity_poly.pdbx_seq_one_letter_code
_entity_poly.pdbx_strand_id
1 'polypeptide(L)'
;MKYILPLLALTFLVFSVQPSEAVELLHTYDSMKEDTQELASQYPDIAIYSEQGISTGLDLEIFSVDVALNITELTEEELNALPTMYVDGTHHGNEGMSAEASFLFLQDVLERSAADPSYLEGKRLVVTPSVNPDGYFIDCRNNWNSVDLNRNYPYMWGMYGTSDTRGSCPASGTYRGPSEGSEIETQINMELMRNMNLYVYFSAHTGSNDIVLPWKITGEFAVPIADWELYEYFLNESTNVSGLTYRDPGGAGESIAWGYGARAALSLIVEVDDMQWSPIVSTTIRGALSNELLMYDLAWENLELVGGHLEIIDESYNSVTVQNIGWGAAYNVTSGIEIIEKVERNQVITLSKNSNVLQYNRLIHVGEEADLSLISMNLTSMSNPDSGTTPSIGFISIGISLVFAANLRKKK
;
A
#
# COMPACT_ATOMS: atom_id res chain seq x y z
N MET A 1 -76.13 45.65 -24.90
CA MET A 1 -74.74 45.37 -25.32
C MET A 1 -73.92 45.09 -24.10
N LYS A 2 -73.56 43.85 -23.81
CA LYS A 2 -72.70 43.43 -22.69
C LYS A 2 -71.32 43.18 -23.27
N TYR A 3 -70.33 43.95 -22.81
CA TYR A 3 -68.96 43.73 -23.18
C TYR A 3 -68.39 42.65 -22.27
N ILE A 4 -67.90 41.53 -22.82
CA ILE A 4 -67.12 40.53 -22.12
C ILE A 4 -65.68 40.83 -22.41
N LEU A 5 -64.89 41.19 -21.37
CA LEU A 5 -63.47 41.29 -21.42
C LEU A 5 -62.89 39.84 -21.31
N PRO A 6 -61.89 39.48 -22.13
CA PRO A 6 -61.22 38.23 -21.93
C PRO A 6 -60.14 38.39 -20.85
N LEU A 7 -60.17 37.50 -19.87
CA LEU A 7 -59.16 37.36 -18.82
C LEU A 7 -57.91 36.74 -19.43
N LEU A 8 -56.81 37.48 -19.60
CA LEU A 8 -55.52 36.96 -19.99
C LEU A 8 -54.91 36.25 -18.79
N ALA A 9 -54.87 34.95 -18.80
CA ALA A 9 -54.09 34.15 -17.82
C ALA A 9 -52.60 34.25 -18.14
N LEU A 10 -51.88 35.01 -17.33
CA LEU A 10 -50.43 35.11 -17.38
C LEU A 10 -49.82 33.87 -16.68
N THR A 11 -49.46 32.85 -17.46
CA THR A 11 -48.69 31.68 -16.94
C THR A 11 -47.25 32.13 -16.66
N PHE A 12 -46.92 32.31 -15.38
CA PHE A 12 -45.52 32.43 -14.95
C PHE A 12 -44.84 31.06 -15.10
N LEU A 13 -43.98 30.91 -16.10
CA LEU A 13 -42.99 29.82 -16.13
C LEU A 13 -41.97 30.10 -15.00
N VAL A 14 -42.13 29.42 -13.88
CA VAL A 14 -41.09 29.35 -12.86
C VAL A 14 -40.01 28.43 -13.41
N PHE A 15 -38.92 29.01 -13.96
CA PHE A 15 -37.69 28.27 -14.17
C PHE A 15 -37.14 27.96 -12.79
N SER A 16 -37.24 26.73 -12.35
CA SER A 16 -36.43 26.23 -11.25
C SER A 16 -34.99 26.19 -11.75
N VAL A 17 -34.22 27.20 -11.38
CA VAL A 17 -32.77 27.11 -11.47
C VAL A 17 -32.39 26.00 -10.49
N GLN A 18 -32.05 24.84 -11.01
CA GLN A 18 -31.37 23.82 -10.20
C GLN A 18 -30.10 24.47 -9.67
N PRO A 19 -29.81 24.39 -8.38
CA PRO A 19 -28.50 24.83 -7.90
C PRO A 19 -27.47 24.08 -8.73
N SER A 20 -26.51 24.78 -9.33
CA SER A 20 -25.33 24.13 -9.90
C SER A 20 -24.73 23.31 -8.78
N GLU A 21 -24.61 22.00 -8.98
CA GLU A 21 -23.86 21.16 -8.04
C GLU A 21 -22.53 21.85 -7.81
N ALA A 22 -22.23 22.17 -6.55
CA ALA A 22 -20.96 22.78 -6.21
C ALA A 22 -19.87 21.79 -6.62
N VAL A 23 -18.89 22.24 -7.39
CA VAL A 23 -17.70 21.43 -7.69
C VAL A 23 -17.00 21.21 -6.35
N GLU A 24 -16.77 19.98 -5.99
CA GLU A 24 -16.00 19.60 -4.82
C GLU A 24 -14.55 20.05 -5.04
N LEU A 25 -13.99 20.77 -4.05
CA LEU A 25 -12.62 21.27 -4.12
C LEU A 25 -11.70 20.26 -3.46
N LEU A 26 -10.50 20.08 -4.02
CA LEU A 26 -9.45 19.31 -3.39
C LEU A 26 -9.05 19.93 -2.05
N HIS A 27 -8.63 19.09 -1.11
CA HIS A 27 -8.00 19.56 0.11
C HIS A 27 -6.73 20.38 -0.19
N THR A 28 -6.50 21.38 0.63
CA THR A 28 -5.17 21.98 0.79
C THR A 28 -4.37 21.12 1.78
N TYR A 29 -3.06 21.33 1.88
CA TYR A 29 -2.27 20.64 2.90
C TYR A 29 -2.88 20.79 4.31
N ASP A 30 -3.25 22.01 4.69
CA ASP A 30 -3.81 22.30 6.03
C ASP A 30 -5.13 21.54 6.27
N SER A 31 -6.07 21.61 5.32
CA SER A 31 -7.36 20.90 5.46
C SER A 31 -7.19 19.38 5.38
N MET A 32 -6.29 18.87 4.55
CA MET A 32 -5.97 17.44 4.50
C MET A 32 -5.46 16.93 5.86
N LYS A 33 -4.56 17.69 6.48
CA LYS A 33 -4.05 17.37 7.82
C LYS A 33 -5.14 17.40 8.87
N GLU A 34 -5.93 18.47 8.92
CA GLU A 34 -7.03 18.65 9.89
C GLU A 34 -8.06 17.54 9.74
N ASP A 35 -8.53 17.26 8.53
CA ASP A 35 -9.56 16.27 8.27
C ASP A 35 -9.06 14.84 8.51
N THR A 36 -7.78 14.55 8.22
CA THR A 36 -7.16 13.24 8.55
C THR A 36 -7.07 13.04 10.06
N GLN A 37 -6.69 14.08 10.82
CA GLN A 37 -6.62 14.03 12.26
C GLN A 37 -8.01 13.88 12.89
N GLU A 38 -8.99 14.61 12.38
CA GLU A 38 -10.40 14.51 12.83
C GLU A 38 -10.94 13.09 12.53
N LEU A 39 -10.74 12.59 11.32
CA LEU A 39 -11.18 11.26 10.91
C LEU A 39 -10.59 10.17 11.84
N ALA A 40 -9.28 10.15 12.07
CA ALA A 40 -8.65 9.19 12.96
C ALA A 40 -9.20 9.28 14.38
N SER A 41 -9.48 10.48 14.88
CA SER A 41 -10.03 10.72 16.23
C SER A 41 -11.43 10.13 16.44
N GLN A 42 -12.19 9.90 15.35
CA GLN A 42 -13.53 9.28 15.42
C GLN A 42 -13.45 7.76 15.64
N TYR A 43 -12.28 7.16 15.44
CA TYR A 43 -12.04 5.71 15.55
C TYR A 43 -10.88 5.35 16.50
N PRO A 44 -10.88 5.82 17.77
CA PRO A 44 -9.71 5.78 18.65
C PRO A 44 -9.24 4.37 19.02
N ASP A 45 -10.10 3.36 18.90
CA ASP A 45 -9.75 1.97 19.21
C ASP A 45 -9.04 1.25 18.07
N ILE A 46 -9.13 1.79 16.85
CA ILE A 46 -8.60 1.16 15.63
C ILE A 46 -7.70 2.07 14.81
N ALA A 47 -7.56 3.35 15.13
CA ALA A 47 -6.76 4.31 14.39
C ALA A 47 -5.88 5.18 15.30
N ILE A 48 -4.63 5.39 14.90
CA ILE A 48 -3.68 6.30 15.56
C ILE A 48 -3.10 7.25 14.51
N TYR A 49 -3.39 8.55 14.68
CA TYR A 49 -2.70 9.62 13.96
C TYR A 49 -1.35 9.89 14.62
N SER A 50 -0.28 10.00 13.82
CA SER A 50 1.08 10.24 14.33
C SER A 50 1.85 11.21 13.44
N GLU A 51 2.52 12.18 14.07
CA GLU A 51 3.56 12.97 13.42
C GLU A 51 4.79 12.09 13.21
N GLN A 52 5.27 12.01 11.96
CA GLN A 52 6.44 11.22 11.57
C GLN A 52 7.70 12.08 11.48
N GLY A 53 7.55 13.37 11.32
CA GLY A 53 8.63 14.34 11.24
C GLY A 53 8.19 15.64 10.58
N ILE A 54 9.17 16.47 10.28
CA ILE A 54 8.98 17.83 9.78
C ILE A 54 9.72 17.98 8.44
N SER A 55 9.08 18.63 7.47
CA SER A 55 9.66 18.94 6.16
C SER A 55 10.82 19.93 6.24
N THR A 56 11.62 19.97 5.18
CA THR A 56 12.87 20.75 5.16
C THR A 56 12.65 22.26 5.10
N GLY A 57 11.58 22.74 4.44
CA GLY A 57 11.45 24.15 4.06
C GLY A 57 10.55 24.99 4.95
N LEU A 58 9.30 24.57 5.08
CA LEU A 58 8.26 25.31 5.76
C LEU A 58 7.96 24.78 7.17
N ASP A 59 8.75 23.84 7.66
CA ASP A 59 8.54 23.15 8.93
C ASP A 59 7.14 22.52 9.05
N LEU A 60 6.62 21.99 7.93
CA LEU A 60 5.32 21.32 7.88
C LEU A 60 5.43 19.87 8.32
N GLU A 61 4.42 19.40 9.02
CA GLU A 61 4.35 18.04 9.56
C GLU A 61 4.19 16.99 8.43
N ILE A 62 4.99 15.94 8.49
CA ILE A 62 4.74 14.69 7.76
C ILE A 62 4.02 13.76 8.72
N PHE A 63 2.84 13.31 8.38
CA PHE A 63 1.98 12.55 9.27
C PHE A 63 1.48 11.27 8.61
N SER A 64 1.14 10.30 9.46
CA SER A 64 0.49 9.06 9.02
C SER A 64 -0.65 8.67 9.95
N VAL A 65 -1.52 7.80 9.45
CA VAL A 65 -2.51 7.09 10.27
C VAL A 65 -2.23 5.60 10.17
N ASP A 66 -2.06 4.99 11.34
CA ASP A 66 -2.01 3.55 11.53
C ASP A 66 -3.40 3.02 11.84
N VAL A 67 -3.81 1.95 11.16
CA VAL A 67 -5.11 1.31 11.39
C VAL A 67 -4.92 -0.19 11.60
N ALA A 68 -5.34 -0.69 12.76
CA ALA A 68 -5.35 -2.11 13.10
C ALA A 68 -6.43 -2.41 14.14
N LEU A 69 -6.87 -3.65 14.21
CA LEU A 69 -7.84 -4.07 15.21
C LEU A 69 -7.25 -3.96 16.62
N ASN A 70 -7.95 -3.27 17.55
CA ASN A 70 -7.52 -3.03 18.94
C ASN A 70 -6.11 -2.42 19.04
N ILE A 71 -5.79 -1.49 18.15
CA ILE A 71 -4.43 -0.93 17.99
C ILE A 71 -3.83 -0.40 19.29
N THR A 72 -4.65 0.12 20.19
CA THR A 72 -4.21 0.66 21.50
C THR A 72 -3.79 -0.43 22.50
N GLU A 73 -4.12 -1.69 22.24
CA GLU A 73 -3.76 -2.84 23.06
C GLU A 73 -2.52 -3.57 22.54
N LEU A 74 -2.10 -3.29 21.29
CA LEU A 74 -0.94 -3.91 20.66
C LEU A 74 0.36 -3.26 21.12
N THR A 75 1.35 -4.07 21.38
CA THR A 75 2.74 -3.59 21.48
C THR A 75 3.26 -3.18 20.11
N GLU A 76 4.31 -2.35 20.08
CA GLU A 76 4.97 -1.95 18.81
C GLU A 76 5.46 -3.18 18.01
N GLU A 77 5.97 -4.22 18.69
CA GLU A 77 6.42 -5.46 18.05
C GLU A 77 5.24 -6.21 17.42
N GLU A 78 4.11 -6.33 18.10
CA GLU A 78 2.91 -6.95 17.57
C GLU A 78 2.33 -6.18 16.40
N LEU A 79 2.26 -4.85 16.49
CA LEU A 79 1.79 -3.99 15.42
C LEU A 79 2.68 -4.09 14.17
N ASN A 80 4.01 -4.01 14.36
CA ASN A 80 4.99 -4.08 13.27
C ASN A 80 5.08 -5.48 12.63
N ALA A 81 4.56 -6.50 13.31
CA ALA A 81 4.50 -7.88 12.80
C ALA A 81 3.31 -8.13 11.87
N LEU A 82 2.25 -7.32 11.94
CA LEU A 82 1.07 -7.51 11.11
C LEU A 82 1.38 -7.31 9.63
N PRO A 83 0.89 -8.19 8.73
CA PRO A 83 0.86 -7.92 7.30
C PRO A 83 0.33 -6.52 7.03
N THR A 84 1.13 -5.69 6.38
CA THR A 84 0.84 -4.27 6.24
C THR A 84 0.65 -3.87 4.79
N MET A 85 -0.43 -3.15 4.51
CA MET A 85 -0.58 -2.33 3.31
C MET A 85 -0.23 -0.89 3.64
N TYR A 86 0.63 -0.29 2.83
CA TYR A 86 0.99 1.11 2.93
C TYR A 86 0.52 1.87 1.70
N VAL A 87 -0.16 2.99 1.90
CA VAL A 87 -0.62 3.89 0.82
C VAL A 87 -0.13 5.29 1.13
N ASP A 88 0.57 5.89 0.18
CA ASP A 88 0.98 7.28 0.30
C ASP A 88 0.55 8.13 -0.91
N GLY A 89 0.62 9.45 -0.74
CA GLY A 89 0.33 10.42 -1.79
C GLY A 89 1.31 11.58 -1.78
N THR A 90 1.18 12.42 -2.79
CA THR A 90 1.93 13.67 -2.99
C THR A 90 3.45 13.59 -2.80
N HIS A 91 4.11 12.55 -3.35
CA HIS A 91 5.55 12.65 -3.62
C HIS A 91 5.83 13.88 -4.49
N HIS A 92 4.93 14.17 -5.42
CA HIS A 92 4.88 15.42 -6.15
C HIS A 92 3.77 16.28 -5.56
N GLY A 93 4.14 17.42 -4.97
CA GLY A 93 3.21 18.22 -4.20
C GLY A 93 2.07 18.85 -5.01
N ASN A 94 2.21 19.01 -6.33
CA ASN A 94 1.15 19.50 -7.21
C ASN A 94 0.15 18.42 -7.66
N GLU A 95 0.26 17.19 -7.11
CA GLU A 95 -0.59 16.05 -7.45
C GLU A 95 -1.66 15.82 -6.35
N GLY A 96 -2.48 16.83 -6.06
CA GLY A 96 -3.43 16.80 -4.94
C GLY A 96 -4.44 15.66 -4.98
N MET A 97 -4.84 15.17 -6.16
CA MET A 97 -5.73 14.00 -6.28
C MET A 97 -5.12 12.72 -5.68
N SER A 98 -3.80 12.63 -5.60
CA SER A 98 -3.11 11.50 -4.96
C SER A 98 -3.29 11.50 -3.44
N ALA A 99 -3.34 12.68 -2.81
CA ALA A 99 -3.68 12.81 -1.40
C ALA A 99 -5.14 12.41 -1.15
N GLU A 100 -6.06 12.83 -2.03
CA GLU A 100 -7.48 12.45 -1.95
C GLU A 100 -7.68 10.94 -2.06
N ALA A 101 -6.97 10.27 -2.97
CA ALA A 101 -7.04 8.82 -3.13
C ALA A 101 -6.64 8.09 -1.84
N SER A 102 -5.54 8.52 -1.23
CA SER A 102 -5.05 7.96 0.03
C SER A 102 -6.03 8.22 1.19
N PHE A 103 -6.54 9.44 1.30
CA PHE A 103 -7.48 9.85 2.35
C PHE A 103 -8.82 9.11 2.23
N LEU A 104 -9.39 9.04 1.02
CA LEU A 104 -10.67 8.35 0.80
C LEU A 104 -10.57 6.85 1.06
N PHE A 105 -9.43 6.24 0.73
CA PHE A 105 -9.22 4.84 1.07
C PHE A 105 -9.12 4.62 2.58
N LEU A 106 -8.42 5.49 3.30
CA LEU A 106 -8.40 5.49 4.77
C LEU A 106 -9.81 5.58 5.35
N GLN A 107 -10.61 6.51 4.85
CA GLN A 107 -12.00 6.69 5.28
C GLN A 107 -12.82 5.40 5.05
N ASP A 108 -12.73 4.80 3.86
CA ASP A 108 -13.46 3.56 3.53
C ASP A 108 -13.09 2.41 4.45
N VAL A 109 -11.80 2.23 4.75
CA VAL A 109 -11.33 1.17 5.66
C VAL A 109 -11.86 1.41 7.08
N LEU A 110 -11.81 2.64 7.59
CA LEU A 110 -12.28 2.98 8.93
C LEU A 110 -13.81 2.79 9.06
N GLU A 111 -14.59 3.27 8.10
CA GLU A 111 -16.05 3.13 8.09
C GLU A 111 -16.49 1.66 8.02
N ARG A 112 -15.85 0.86 7.16
CA ARG A 112 -16.15 -0.58 7.06
C ARG A 112 -15.74 -1.33 8.31
N SER A 113 -14.59 -0.99 8.89
CA SER A 113 -14.09 -1.63 10.11
C SER A 113 -14.96 -1.33 11.34
N ALA A 114 -15.52 -0.13 11.41
CA ALA A 114 -16.48 0.21 12.45
C ALA A 114 -17.79 -0.59 12.33
N ALA A 115 -18.19 -0.92 11.10
CA ALA A 115 -19.36 -1.74 10.83
C ALA A 115 -19.07 -3.25 11.02
N ASP A 116 -17.89 -3.70 10.65
CA ASP A 116 -17.43 -5.09 10.78
C ASP A 116 -15.94 -5.14 11.19
N PRO A 117 -15.63 -5.30 12.48
CA PRO A 117 -14.25 -5.38 12.95
C PRO A 117 -13.39 -6.50 12.32
N SER A 118 -14.02 -7.56 11.80
CA SER A 118 -13.28 -8.64 11.12
C SER A 118 -12.57 -8.16 9.85
N TYR A 119 -12.95 -6.99 9.32
CA TYR A 119 -12.30 -6.35 8.18
C TYR A 119 -10.84 -5.94 8.45
N LEU A 120 -10.45 -5.81 9.74
CA LEU A 120 -9.08 -5.52 10.20
C LEU A 120 -8.35 -6.76 10.75
N GLU A 121 -9.01 -7.92 10.86
CA GLU A 121 -8.41 -9.06 11.54
C GLU A 121 -7.08 -9.48 10.89
N GLY A 122 -6.01 -9.49 11.69
CA GLY A 122 -4.67 -9.93 11.24
C GLY A 122 -3.97 -9.00 10.25
N LYS A 123 -4.43 -7.76 10.08
CA LYS A 123 -3.92 -6.80 9.08
C LYS A 123 -3.66 -5.41 9.68
N ARG A 124 -2.75 -4.68 9.05
CA ARG A 124 -2.46 -3.26 9.35
C ARG A 124 -2.52 -2.45 8.06
N LEU A 125 -3.20 -1.30 8.11
CA LEU A 125 -3.10 -0.27 7.08
C LEU A 125 -2.30 0.91 7.63
N VAL A 126 -1.39 1.46 6.83
CA VAL A 126 -0.73 2.74 7.10
C VAL A 126 -1.02 3.66 5.94
N VAL A 127 -1.41 4.91 6.22
CA VAL A 127 -1.70 5.91 5.20
C VAL A 127 -0.95 7.20 5.51
N THR A 128 -0.22 7.72 4.51
CA THR A 128 0.47 9.01 4.53
C THR A 128 -0.05 9.85 3.37
N PRO A 129 -1.09 10.67 3.53
CA PRO A 129 -1.67 11.44 2.42
C PRO A 129 -0.69 12.41 1.77
N SER A 130 0.34 12.87 2.51
CA SER A 130 1.35 13.77 1.96
C SER A 130 2.76 13.44 2.42
N VAL A 131 3.57 12.91 1.50
CA VAL A 131 5.02 12.71 1.69
C VAL A 131 5.80 14.01 1.51
N ASN A 132 5.31 14.93 0.66
CA ASN A 132 5.94 16.20 0.32
C ASN A 132 5.04 17.39 0.75
N PRO A 133 4.93 17.67 2.05
CA PRO A 133 4.04 18.72 2.54
C PRO A 133 4.43 20.12 2.05
N ASP A 134 5.73 20.42 1.93
CA ASP A 134 6.17 21.72 1.38
C ASP A 134 5.70 21.91 -0.05
N GLY A 135 5.92 20.90 -0.90
CA GLY A 135 5.47 20.91 -2.28
C GLY A 135 3.94 20.99 -2.40
N TYR A 136 3.21 20.27 -1.56
CA TYR A 136 1.75 20.28 -1.53
C TYR A 136 1.21 21.67 -1.12
N PHE A 137 1.81 22.27 -0.10
CA PHE A 137 1.40 23.60 0.38
C PHE A 137 1.59 24.69 -0.67
N ILE A 138 2.66 24.63 -1.48
CA ILE A 138 2.99 25.65 -2.49
C ILE A 138 2.61 25.25 -3.92
N ASP A 139 1.88 24.15 -4.11
CA ASP A 139 1.49 23.61 -5.42
C ASP A 139 2.71 23.36 -6.34
N CYS A 140 3.68 22.60 -5.86
CA CYS A 140 4.94 22.35 -6.52
C CYS A 140 5.27 20.85 -6.61
N ARG A 141 5.72 20.38 -7.78
CA ARG A 141 6.14 18.98 -7.96
C ARG A 141 7.23 18.59 -6.96
N ASN A 142 8.32 19.34 -6.92
CA ASN A 142 9.51 19.03 -6.14
C ASN A 142 9.35 19.52 -4.70
N ASN A 143 10.19 19.01 -3.77
CA ASN A 143 10.27 19.52 -2.41
C ASN A 143 10.94 20.90 -2.35
N TRP A 144 11.10 21.46 -1.14
CA TRP A 144 11.72 22.78 -0.95
C TRP A 144 13.14 22.90 -1.51
N ASN A 145 13.90 21.81 -1.50
CA ASN A 145 15.26 21.75 -2.06
C ASN A 145 15.28 21.54 -3.58
N SER A 146 14.13 21.65 -4.25
CA SER A 146 13.97 21.39 -5.68
C SER A 146 14.30 19.94 -6.10
N VAL A 147 14.22 18.99 -5.18
CA VAL A 147 14.42 17.58 -5.43
C VAL A 147 13.10 16.91 -5.78
N ASP A 148 13.08 16.12 -6.84
CA ASP A 148 12.01 15.17 -7.13
C ASP A 148 12.15 13.99 -6.15
N LEU A 149 11.31 13.97 -5.10
CA LEU A 149 11.40 12.96 -4.06
C LEU A 149 11.26 11.54 -4.62
N ASN A 150 10.46 11.37 -5.67
CA ASN A 150 10.31 10.09 -6.34
C ASN A 150 11.47 9.76 -7.33
N ARG A 151 12.65 10.34 -7.08
CA ARG A 151 13.96 10.04 -7.69
C ARG A 151 15.06 9.95 -6.64
N ASN A 152 14.73 10.14 -5.36
CA ASN A 152 15.69 10.27 -4.27
C ASN A 152 15.90 8.98 -3.46
N TYR A 153 15.11 7.92 -3.71
CA TYR A 153 15.23 6.64 -3.01
C TYR A 153 16.51 5.88 -3.39
N PRO A 154 17.17 5.19 -2.43
CA PRO A 154 18.48 4.59 -2.65
C PRO A 154 18.50 3.47 -3.68
N TYR A 155 17.43 2.67 -3.75
CA TYR A 155 17.42 1.50 -4.62
C TYR A 155 17.56 1.89 -6.10
N MET A 156 18.69 1.52 -6.69
CA MET A 156 19.08 1.91 -8.07
C MET A 156 19.20 3.44 -8.28
N TRP A 157 19.46 4.21 -7.23
CA TRP A 157 19.63 5.66 -7.34
C TRP A 157 20.69 6.04 -8.37
N GLY A 158 20.45 7.12 -9.08
CA GLY A 158 21.39 7.63 -10.08
C GLY A 158 21.24 7.02 -11.48
N MET A 159 20.46 5.95 -11.62
CA MET A 159 20.21 5.34 -12.93
C MET A 159 19.10 6.07 -13.73
N TYR A 160 18.25 6.82 -13.04
CA TYR A 160 17.21 7.65 -13.64
C TYR A 160 17.14 9.02 -12.94
N GLY A 161 16.46 9.98 -13.57
CA GLY A 161 16.44 11.36 -13.10
C GLY A 161 17.68 12.15 -13.52
N THR A 162 17.67 13.44 -13.27
CA THR A 162 18.77 14.35 -13.61
C THR A 162 19.67 14.63 -12.42
N SER A 163 20.93 14.94 -12.70
CA SER A 163 21.88 15.43 -11.70
C SER A 163 21.89 16.96 -11.59
N ASP A 164 20.97 17.65 -12.27
CA ASP A 164 20.94 19.11 -12.40
C ASP A 164 19.77 19.69 -11.60
N THR A 165 20.05 20.67 -10.78
CA THR A 165 19.10 21.41 -9.91
C THR A 165 18.18 22.37 -10.67
N ARG A 166 18.09 22.30 -12.00
CA ARG A 166 17.22 23.17 -12.77
C ARG A 166 15.76 22.88 -12.53
N GLY A 167 15.18 23.63 -11.62
CA GLY A 167 13.76 23.61 -11.39
C GLY A 167 13.42 24.32 -10.10
N SER A 168 13.14 25.61 -10.20
CA SER A 168 12.34 26.28 -9.16
C SER A 168 10.87 26.01 -9.44
N CYS A 169 10.02 25.93 -8.39
CA CYS A 169 8.57 25.87 -8.58
C CYS A 169 8.05 27.01 -9.45
N PRO A 170 7.14 26.73 -10.40
CA PRO A 170 6.50 25.44 -10.72
C PRO A 170 7.32 24.62 -11.72
N ALA A 171 8.39 23.97 -11.29
CA ALA A 171 9.26 23.24 -12.16
C ALA A 171 8.91 21.76 -12.26
N SER A 172 9.00 21.26 -13.47
CA SER A 172 8.84 19.86 -13.86
C SER A 172 10.19 19.12 -13.94
N GLY A 173 11.11 19.40 -12.99
CA GLY A 173 12.43 18.78 -13.01
C GLY A 173 12.41 17.40 -12.33
N THR A 174 13.22 16.47 -12.86
CA THR A 174 13.46 15.15 -12.27
C THR A 174 14.82 15.12 -11.55
N TYR A 175 15.18 16.19 -10.83
CA TYR A 175 16.41 16.24 -10.07
C TYR A 175 16.35 15.29 -8.88
N ARG A 176 17.27 14.31 -8.87
CA ARG A 176 17.28 13.21 -7.90
C ARG A 176 17.93 13.52 -6.55
N GLY A 177 18.33 14.77 -6.32
CA GLY A 177 19.09 15.16 -5.12
C GLY A 177 20.60 14.99 -5.27
N PRO A 178 21.38 15.51 -4.30
CA PRO A 178 22.85 15.44 -4.31
C PRO A 178 23.39 14.04 -4.00
N SER A 179 22.62 13.23 -3.28
CA SER A 179 22.89 11.83 -2.98
C SER A 179 21.59 11.06 -2.78
N GLU A 180 21.67 9.75 -2.76
CA GLU A 180 20.55 8.88 -2.38
C GLU A 180 20.06 9.21 -0.97
N GLY A 181 18.73 9.26 -0.79
CA GLY A 181 18.12 9.54 0.50
C GLY A 181 18.55 10.87 1.12
N SER A 182 18.93 11.87 0.30
CA SER A 182 19.38 13.16 0.82
C SER A 182 18.29 13.96 1.51
N GLU A 183 17.02 13.75 1.12
CA GLU A 183 15.89 14.53 1.59
C GLU A 183 15.27 13.89 2.84
N ILE A 184 14.91 14.73 3.81
CA ILE A 184 14.33 14.25 5.07
C ILE A 184 12.98 13.57 4.83
N GLU A 185 12.19 14.05 3.88
CA GLU A 185 10.92 13.49 3.47
C GLU A 185 11.09 12.04 2.96
N THR A 186 12.11 11.81 2.14
CA THR A 186 12.49 10.46 1.68
C THR A 186 12.93 9.57 2.82
N GLN A 187 13.75 10.11 3.75
CA GLN A 187 14.25 9.35 4.91
C GLN A 187 13.11 8.93 5.84
N ILE A 188 12.15 9.82 6.10
CA ILE A 188 10.97 9.54 6.93
C ILE A 188 10.12 8.44 6.27
N ASN A 189 9.85 8.55 4.97
CA ASN A 189 9.06 7.55 4.26
C ASN A 189 9.74 6.17 4.23
N MET A 190 11.06 6.14 4.04
CA MET A 190 11.83 4.88 4.13
C MET A 190 11.80 4.29 5.54
N GLU A 191 11.87 5.12 6.58
CA GLU A 191 11.83 4.64 7.97
C GLU A 191 10.46 4.07 8.33
N LEU A 192 9.36 4.70 7.87
CA LEU A 192 8.03 4.12 7.96
C LEU A 192 7.98 2.72 7.37
N MET A 193 8.47 2.55 6.13
CA MET A 193 8.48 1.25 5.47
C MET A 193 9.38 0.22 6.17
N ARG A 194 10.46 0.64 6.87
CA ARG A 194 11.32 -0.27 7.64
C ARG A 194 10.66 -0.81 8.88
N ASN A 195 9.77 -0.03 9.48
CA ASN A 195 9.09 -0.35 10.74
C ASN A 195 7.76 -1.06 10.52
N MET A 196 7.57 -1.74 9.38
CA MET A 196 6.37 -2.51 9.10
C MET A 196 6.68 -3.80 8.33
N ASN A 197 5.88 -4.83 8.54
CA ASN A 197 5.88 -6.05 7.74
C ASN A 197 5.13 -5.78 6.43
N LEU A 198 5.82 -5.13 5.50
CA LEU A 198 5.24 -4.57 4.29
C LEU A 198 4.90 -5.68 3.27
N TYR A 199 3.63 -5.82 2.94
CA TYR A 199 3.12 -6.74 1.91
C TYR A 199 2.77 -6.03 0.61
N VAL A 200 2.10 -4.88 0.73
CA VAL A 200 1.67 -4.04 -0.40
C VAL A 200 2.07 -2.60 -0.14
N TYR A 201 2.61 -1.97 -1.15
CA TYR A 201 2.89 -0.55 -1.16
C TYR A 201 2.34 0.12 -2.42
N PHE A 202 1.40 1.04 -2.24
CA PHE A 202 0.87 1.86 -3.32
C PHE A 202 1.23 3.32 -3.11
N SER A 203 1.96 3.88 -4.06
CA SER A 203 2.26 5.31 -4.13
C SER A 203 1.30 5.96 -5.11
N ALA A 204 0.37 6.78 -4.60
CA ALA A 204 -0.57 7.50 -5.43
C ALA A 204 0.12 8.71 -6.08
N HIS A 205 -0.11 8.85 -7.38
CA HIS A 205 0.36 9.94 -8.23
C HIS A 205 -0.78 10.44 -9.11
N THR A 206 -0.58 11.48 -9.89
CA THR A 206 -1.54 11.92 -10.91
C THR A 206 -0.89 12.08 -12.27
N GLY A 207 -1.62 11.79 -13.33
CA GLY A 207 -1.19 12.09 -14.69
C GLY A 207 -1.72 11.21 -15.80
N SER A 208 -2.10 9.97 -15.58
CA SER A 208 -2.40 9.05 -16.68
C SER A 208 -3.47 7.99 -16.43
N ASN A 209 -4.06 7.91 -15.26
CA ASN A 209 -5.10 6.91 -14.91
C ASN A 209 -4.68 5.46 -15.26
N ASP A 210 -3.51 5.06 -14.79
CA ASP A 210 -2.93 3.74 -15.01
C ASP A 210 -2.04 3.29 -13.85
N ILE A 211 -1.54 2.06 -13.93
CA ILE A 211 -0.65 1.47 -12.94
C ILE A 211 0.77 1.45 -13.49
N VAL A 212 1.76 1.85 -12.67
CA VAL A 212 3.18 1.81 -13.03
C VAL A 212 3.92 0.80 -12.18
N LEU A 213 4.69 -0.06 -12.85
CA LEU A 213 5.45 -1.14 -12.23
C LEU A 213 6.82 -0.66 -11.72
N PRO A 214 7.41 -1.32 -10.70
CA PRO A 214 8.76 -1.01 -10.25
C PRO A 214 9.79 -1.26 -11.34
N TRP A 215 10.90 -0.52 -11.23
CA TRP A 215 12.06 -0.46 -12.11
C TRP A 215 11.90 -0.34 -13.62
N LYS A 216 12.15 0.89 -14.07
CA LYS A 216 12.62 1.14 -15.41
C LYS A 216 14.10 1.55 -15.32
N ILE A 217 14.97 0.77 -15.90
CA ILE A 217 16.26 1.29 -16.34
C ILE A 217 16.03 1.81 -17.76
N THR A 218 16.44 3.06 -18.01
CA THR A 218 16.21 3.76 -19.26
C THR A 218 16.64 2.95 -20.49
N GLY A 219 15.77 2.84 -21.49
CA GLY A 219 16.06 2.25 -22.78
C GLY A 219 15.93 0.72 -22.83
N GLU A 220 16.93 0.04 -23.39
CA GLU A 220 16.89 -1.38 -23.67
C GLU A 220 17.08 -2.30 -22.44
N PHE A 221 17.26 -1.73 -21.24
CA PHE A 221 17.56 -2.48 -20.01
C PHE A 221 16.41 -2.43 -19.01
N ALA A 222 15.27 -3.01 -19.36
CA ALA A 222 14.27 -3.34 -18.34
C ALA A 222 14.79 -4.51 -17.50
N VAL A 223 15.01 -4.31 -16.20
CA VAL A 223 15.28 -5.43 -15.29
C VAL A 223 13.96 -6.15 -15.05
N PRO A 224 13.87 -7.45 -15.34
CA PRO A 224 12.66 -8.20 -15.06
C PRO A 224 12.35 -8.20 -13.56
N ILE A 225 11.08 -8.03 -13.21
CA ILE A 225 10.59 -8.25 -11.86
C ILE A 225 10.72 -9.75 -11.57
N ALA A 226 11.42 -10.12 -10.50
CA ALA A 226 11.67 -11.51 -10.16
C ALA A 226 10.36 -12.26 -9.84
N ASP A 227 9.43 -11.59 -9.17
CA ASP A 227 8.11 -12.11 -8.78
C ASP A 227 7.02 -11.82 -9.83
N TRP A 228 7.36 -11.89 -11.13
CA TRP A 228 6.46 -11.52 -12.20
C TRP A 228 5.09 -12.22 -12.15
N GLU A 229 5.04 -13.48 -11.75
CA GLU A 229 3.79 -14.24 -11.63
C GLU A 229 2.79 -13.60 -10.65
N LEU A 230 3.30 -13.05 -9.54
CA LEU A 230 2.50 -12.29 -8.59
C LEU A 230 1.98 -10.99 -9.22
N TYR A 231 2.88 -10.23 -9.86
CA TYR A 231 2.51 -8.97 -10.49
C TYR A 231 1.49 -9.19 -11.61
N GLU A 232 1.73 -10.16 -12.50
CA GLU A 232 0.80 -10.48 -13.59
C GLU A 232 -0.57 -10.89 -13.07
N TYR A 233 -0.62 -11.71 -12.03
CA TYR A 233 -1.88 -12.10 -11.41
C TYR A 233 -2.62 -10.90 -10.83
N PHE A 234 -1.95 -10.07 -10.01
CA PHE A 234 -2.55 -8.89 -9.42
C PHE A 234 -3.04 -7.89 -10.48
N LEU A 235 -2.25 -7.63 -11.51
CA LEU A 235 -2.61 -6.71 -12.59
C LEU A 235 -3.84 -7.19 -13.37
N ASN A 236 -3.95 -8.48 -13.63
CA ASN A 236 -5.12 -9.05 -14.28
C ASN A 236 -6.39 -8.91 -13.42
N GLU A 237 -6.31 -9.26 -12.13
CA GLU A 237 -7.43 -9.08 -11.21
C GLU A 237 -7.80 -7.60 -11.03
N SER A 238 -6.80 -6.73 -10.88
CA SER A 238 -6.98 -5.28 -10.80
C SER A 238 -7.70 -4.72 -12.04
N THR A 239 -7.25 -5.09 -13.23
CA THR A 239 -7.93 -4.69 -14.49
C THR A 239 -9.37 -5.19 -14.55
N ASN A 240 -9.64 -6.41 -14.07
CA ASN A 240 -10.98 -6.98 -14.07
C ASN A 240 -11.95 -6.20 -13.15
N VAL A 241 -11.50 -5.75 -11.98
CA VAL A 241 -12.37 -5.06 -11.00
C VAL A 241 -12.45 -3.56 -11.22
N SER A 242 -11.35 -2.92 -11.64
CA SER A 242 -11.22 -1.45 -11.74
C SER A 242 -11.23 -0.93 -13.18
N GLY A 243 -10.89 -1.77 -14.15
CA GLY A 243 -10.66 -1.33 -15.53
C GLY A 243 -9.35 -0.59 -15.75
N LEU A 244 -8.53 -0.35 -14.70
CA LEU A 244 -7.22 0.27 -14.82
C LEU A 244 -6.29 -0.63 -15.64
N THR A 245 -5.53 -0.02 -16.52
CA THR A 245 -4.48 -0.69 -17.28
C THR A 245 -3.12 -0.39 -16.66
N TYR A 246 -2.12 -1.15 -17.05
CA TYR A 246 -0.75 -0.87 -16.62
C TYR A 246 0.12 -0.50 -17.81
N ARG A 247 1.16 0.27 -17.53
CA ARG A 247 2.16 0.67 -18.51
C ARG A 247 3.56 0.20 -18.11
N ASP A 248 4.50 0.44 -18.98
CA ASP A 248 5.91 0.14 -18.79
C ASP A 248 6.41 0.58 -17.40
N PRO A 249 7.40 -0.15 -16.84
CA PRO A 249 7.88 0.11 -15.50
C PRO A 249 8.33 1.56 -15.27
N GLY A 250 8.20 1.99 -14.03
CA GLY A 250 8.66 3.28 -13.53
C GLY A 250 10.17 3.46 -13.53
N GLY A 251 10.67 4.50 -12.89
CA GLY A 251 12.08 4.83 -12.82
C GLY A 251 12.81 4.16 -11.67
N ALA A 252 14.10 3.95 -11.82
CA ALA A 252 15.01 3.60 -10.74
C ALA A 252 15.18 4.80 -9.77
N GLY A 253 15.34 4.55 -8.47
CA GLY A 253 15.39 5.59 -7.45
C GLY A 253 14.00 6.12 -7.04
N GLU A 254 12.93 5.47 -7.48
CA GLU A 254 11.55 5.73 -7.08
C GLU A 254 11.20 5.01 -5.77
N SER A 255 10.16 5.49 -5.10
CA SER A 255 9.64 4.90 -3.86
C SER A 255 9.23 3.44 -4.05
N ILE A 256 8.60 3.11 -5.17
CA ILE A 256 8.18 1.74 -5.48
C ILE A 256 9.36 0.81 -5.78
N ALA A 257 10.46 1.34 -6.33
CA ALA A 257 11.70 0.57 -6.47
C ALA A 257 12.29 0.21 -5.11
N TRP A 258 12.20 1.12 -4.13
CA TRP A 258 12.55 0.85 -2.74
C TRP A 258 11.61 -0.16 -2.10
N GLY A 259 10.29 0.03 -2.24
CA GLY A 259 9.27 -0.85 -1.66
C GLY A 259 9.41 -2.29 -2.14
N TYR A 260 9.64 -2.54 -3.42
CA TYR A 260 9.88 -3.90 -3.92
C TYR A 260 11.33 -4.34 -3.69
N GLY A 261 12.31 -3.54 -4.12
CA GLY A 261 13.71 -3.94 -4.14
C GLY A 261 14.34 -4.07 -2.76
N ALA A 262 14.02 -3.17 -1.84
CA ALA A 262 14.56 -3.17 -0.49
C ALA A 262 13.63 -3.84 0.54
N ARG A 263 12.30 -3.76 0.35
CA ARG A 263 11.32 -4.21 1.35
C ARG A 263 10.53 -5.46 0.96
N ALA A 264 10.75 -6.02 -0.22
CA ALA A 264 10.09 -7.24 -0.71
C ALA A 264 8.55 -7.14 -0.68
N ALA A 265 8.00 -5.99 -1.10
CA ALA A 265 6.56 -5.76 -1.17
C ALA A 265 6.06 -5.74 -2.62
N LEU A 266 4.80 -6.10 -2.84
CA LEU A 266 4.11 -5.76 -4.08
C LEU A 266 3.97 -4.24 -4.14
N SER A 267 4.80 -3.57 -4.96
CA SER A 267 4.91 -2.11 -4.97
C SER A 267 4.53 -1.54 -6.33
N LEU A 268 3.64 -0.55 -6.34
CA LEU A 268 3.10 0.06 -7.56
C LEU A 268 2.92 1.56 -7.37
N ILE A 269 3.16 2.36 -8.44
CA ILE A 269 2.55 3.67 -8.56
C ILE A 269 1.15 3.49 -9.11
N VAL A 270 0.20 4.22 -8.53
CA VAL A 270 -1.17 4.33 -9.02
C VAL A 270 -1.37 5.76 -9.48
N GLU A 271 -1.33 5.94 -10.80
CA GLU A 271 -1.57 7.22 -11.43
C GLU A 271 -3.06 7.48 -11.50
N VAL A 272 -3.57 8.28 -10.59
CA VAL A 272 -4.98 8.64 -10.55
C VAL A 272 -5.31 9.71 -11.59
N ASP A 273 -6.59 9.85 -11.96
CA ASP A 273 -7.02 10.87 -12.91
C ASP A 273 -6.74 12.27 -12.36
N ASP A 274 -6.13 13.13 -13.20
CA ASP A 274 -5.91 14.53 -12.85
C ASP A 274 -7.12 15.37 -13.26
N MET A 275 -7.96 15.71 -12.29
CA MET A 275 -9.13 16.56 -12.50
C MET A 275 -8.81 17.95 -13.10
N GLN A 276 -7.56 18.39 -13.02
CA GLN A 276 -7.15 19.69 -13.60
C GLN A 276 -7.02 19.64 -15.12
N TRP A 277 -6.75 18.45 -15.70
CA TRP A 277 -6.42 18.29 -17.11
C TRP A 277 -7.43 17.47 -17.88
N SER A 278 -8.34 16.74 -17.22
CA SER A 278 -9.35 15.92 -17.86
C SER A 278 -10.75 16.59 -17.78
N PRO A 279 -11.57 16.55 -18.85
CA PRO A 279 -12.96 16.94 -18.73
C PRO A 279 -13.67 15.93 -17.80
N ILE A 280 -13.91 16.35 -16.58
CA ILE A 280 -14.47 15.57 -15.49
C ILE A 280 -15.74 14.83 -15.94
N VAL A 281 -15.69 13.51 -15.88
CA VAL A 281 -16.87 12.65 -16.09
C VAL A 281 -17.68 12.55 -14.78
N SER A 282 -17.04 12.84 -13.64
CA SER A 282 -17.64 12.82 -12.30
C SER A 282 -17.69 14.22 -11.69
N THR A 283 -18.76 14.51 -10.97
CA THR A 283 -18.92 15.76 -10.21
C THR A 283 -18.32 15.70 -8.81
N THR A 284 -17.84 14.53 -8.38
CA THR A 284 -17.26 14.30 -7.06
C THR A 284 -15.86 13.71 -7.18
N ILE A 285 -14.99 14.04 -6.22
CA ILE A 285 -13.63 13.49 -6.10
C ILE A 285 -13.71 11.95 -6.00
N ARG A 286 -14.55 11.45 -5.10
CA ARG A 286 -14.76 9.99 -4.94
C ARG A 286 -15.22 9.30 -6.24
N GLY A 287 -16.06 9.95 -7.03
CA GLY A 287 -16.49 9.41 -8.32
C GLY A 287 -15.35 9.35 -9.32
N ALA A 288 -14.45 10.33 -9.33
CA ALA A 288 -13.25 10.34 -10.17
C ALA A 288 -12.25 9.25 -9.78
N LEU A 289 -12.14 8.93 -8.49
CA LEU A 289 -11.20 7.95 -7.92
C LEU A 289 -11.80 6.53 -7.74
N SER A 290 -12.99 6.30 -8.30
CA SER A 290 -13.71 5.03 -8.04
C SER A 290 -12.96 3.78 -8.50
N ASN A 291 -12.18 3.86 -9.58
CA ASN A 291 -11.43 2.74 -10.11
C ASN A 291 -10.22 2.40 -9.23
N GLU A 292 -9.50 3.42 -8.77
CA GLU A 292 -8.34 3.29 -7.89
C GLU A 292 -8.76 2.72 -6.54
N LEU A 293 -9.86 3.21 -5.97
CA LEU A 293 -10.41 2.69 -4.72
C LEU A 293 -10.80 1.21 -4.83
N LEU A 294 -11.37 0.76 -5.95
CA LEU A 294 -11.63 -0.67 -6.20
C LEU A 294 -10.35 -1.50 -6.25
N MET A 295 -9.27 -0.98 -6.82
CA MET A 295 -7.97 -1.66 -6.84
C MET A 295 -7.36 -1.72 -5.44
N TYR A 296 -7.46 -0.64 -4.64
CA TYR A 296 -6.98 -0.62 -3.26
C TYR A 296 -7.75 -1.62 -2.41
N ASP A 297 -9.08 -1.68 -2.56
CA ASP A 297 -9.93 -2.67 -1.89
C ASP A 297 -9.52 -4.11 -2.25
N LEU A 298 -9.26 -4.40 -3.53
CA LEU A 298 -8.81 -5.73 -3.96
C LEU A 298 -7.55 -6.16 -3.22
N ALA A 299 -6.54 -5.27 -3.13
CA ALA A 299 -5.29 -5.56 -2.44
C ALA A 299 -5.49 -5.71 -0.93
N TRP A 300 -6.31 -4.85 -0.33
CA TRP A 300 -6.59 -4.87 1.11
C TRP A 300 -7.37 -6.12 1.53
N GLU A 301 -8.41 -6.47 0.82
CA GLU A 301 -9.24 -7.64 1.14
C GLU A 301 -8.47 -8.96 1.02
N ASN A 302 -7.41 -8.99 0.20
CA ASN A 302 -6.60 -10.16 -0.07
C ASN A 302 -5.14 -10.01 0.37
N LEU A 303 -4.86 -9.12 1.33
CA LEU A 303 -3.50 -8.74 1.71
C LEU A 303 -2.62 -9.95 2.05
N GLU A 304 -3.15 -10.92 2.78
CA GLU A 304 -2.43 -12.13 3.19
C GLU A 304 -2.09 -13.07 2.02
N LEU A 305 -2.80 -12.95 0.89
CA LEU A 305 -2.56 -13.77 -0.30
C LEU A 305 -1.48 -13.19 -1.22
N VAL A 306 -0.93 -12.02 -0.90
CA VAL A 306 0.11 -11.36 -1.70
C VAL A 306 1.42 -12.13 -1.59
N GLY A 307 1.82 -12.78 -2.68
CA GLY A 307 2.93 -13.73 -2.75
C GLY A 307 2.49 -15.17 -2.56
N GLY A 308 3.38 -16.06 -2.14
CA GLY A 308 3.05 -17.41 -1.75
C GLY A 308 2.36 -17.44 -0.39
N HIS A 309 1.27 -18.17 -0.29
CA HIS A 309 0.54 -18.41 0.95
C HIS A 309 0.20 -19.87 1.08
N LEU A 310 0.85 -20.58 2.03
CA LEU A 310 0.65 -22.01 2.23
C LEU A 310 -0.41 -22.25 3.30
N GLU A 311 -1.44 -23.02 2.95
CA GLU A 311 -2.44 -23.51 3.89
C GLU A 311 -2.18 -24.99 4.20
N ILE A 312 -2.19 -25.37 5.49
CA ILE A 312 -2.07 -26.76 5.93
C ILE A 312 -3.41 -27.44 5.70
N ILE A 313 -3.45 -28.41 4.78
CA ILE A 313 -4.68 -29.17 4.44
C ILE A 313 -4.72 -30.55 5.09
N ASP A 314 -3.56 -31.10 5.47
CA ASP A 314 -3.47 -32.36 6.25
C ASP A 314 -2.16 -32.38 7.03
N GLU A 315 -2.21 -32.91 8.25
CA GLU A 315 -1.05 -33.05 9.10
C GLU A 315 -1.09 -34.39 9.86
N SER A 316 0.00 -35.14 9.76
CA SER A 316 0.21 -36.37 10.50
C SER A 316 1.45 -36.27 11.40
N TYR A 317 1.79 -37.36 12.09
CA TYR A 317 2.99 -37.43 12.94
C TYR A 317 4.29 -37.15 12.18
N ASN A 318 4.41 -37.63 10.93
CA ASN A 318 5.64 -37.59 10.14
C ASN A 318 5.49 -36.88 8.78
N SER A 319 4.35 -36.29 8.51
CA SER A 319 4.14 -35.53 7.26
C SER A 319 3.21 -34.33 7.48
N VAL A 320 3.40 -33.31 6.67
CA VAL A 320 2.50 -32.18 6.51
C VAL A 320 2.19 -31.99 5.03
N THR A 321 0.91 -31.88 4.71
CA THR A 321 0.46 -31.57 3.34
C THR A 321 -0.07 -30.14 3.31
N VAL A 322 0.45 -29.36 2.37
CA VAL A 322 0.08 -27.97 2.21
C VAL A 322 -0.36 -27.67 0.78
N GLN A 323 -1.23 -26.69 0.66
CA GLN A 323 -1.63 -26.09 -0.61
C GLN A 323 -1.19 -24.64 -0.67
N ASN A 324 -0.62 -24.20 -1.78
CA ASN A 324 -0.35 -22.79 -2.00
C ASN A 324 -1.62 -22.12 -2.56
N ILE A 325 -2.28 -21.31 -1.73
CA ILE A 325 -3.48 -20.52 -2.09
C ILE A 325 -3.14 -19.06 -2.39
N GLY A 326 -1.86 -18.67 -2.28
CA GLY A 326 -1.41 -17.30 -2.54
C GLY A 326 -1.49 -16.89 -4.02
N TRP A 327 -1.31 -15.61 -4.26
CA TRP A 327 -1.31 -15.04 -5.62
C TRP A 327 -0.02 -15.30 -6.40
N GLY A 328 1.07 -15.57 -5.70
CA GLY A 328 2.36 -15.97 -6.25
C GLY A 328 2.78 -17.39 -5.82
N ALA A 329 3.98 -17.80 -6.22
CA ALA A 329 4.58 -19.04 -5.76
C ALA A 329 5.16 -18.87 -4.33
N ALA A 330 5.21 -19.97 -3.56
CA ALA A 330 5.98 -20.07 -2.33
C ALA A 330 7.34 -20.70 -2.62
N TYR A 331 8.40 -20.19 -2.01
CA TYR A 331 9.78 -20.60 -2.29
C TYR A 331 10.47 -21.16 -1.06
N ASN A 332 11.46 -22.04 -1.29
CA ASN A 332 12.28 -22.65 -0.24
C ASN A 332 11.46 -23.30 0.88
N VAL A 333 10.37 -23.99 0.51
CA VAL A 333 9.43 -24.58 1.46
C VAL A 333 10.08 -25.75 2.19
N THR A 334 10.12 -25.70 3.52
CA THR A 334 10.75 -26.73 4.34
C THR A 334 10.04 -26.96 5.67
N SER A 335 10.07 -28.19 6.16
CA SER A 335 9.74 -28.55 7.55
C SER A 335 10.93 -29.23 8.25
N GLY A 336 12.15 -28.79 7.94
CA GLY A 336 13.39 -29.24 8.55
C GLY A 336 14.49 -29.61 7.55
N ILE A 337 14.54 -30.85 7.02
CA ILE A 337 15.69 -31.31 6.22
C ILE A 337 15.45 -31.13 4.73
N GLU A 338 14.25 -31.47 4.27
CA GLU A 338 13.87 -31.36 2.87
C GLU A 338 13.50 -29.93 2.52
N ILE A 339 13.97 -29.44 1.36
CA ILE A 339 13.62 -28.12 0.83
C ILE A 339 13.01 -28.32 -0.56
N ILE A 340 11.79 -27.81 -0.74
CA ILE A 340 11.17 -27.70 -2.05
C ILE A 340 11.39 -26.27 -2.54
N GLU A 341 12.14 -26.13 -3.62
CA GLU A 341 12.58 -24.81 -4.11
C GLU A 341 11.42 -23.88 -4.49
N LYS A 342 10.35 -24.44 -5.09
CA LYS A 342 9.17 -23.68 -5.52
C LYS A 342 7.90 -24.51 -5.41
N VAL A 343 6.84 -23.90 -4.89
CA VAL A 343 5.48 -24.44 -4.86
C VAL A 343 4.58 -23.45 -5.60
N GLU A 344 4.14 -23.87 -6.78
CA GLU A 344 3.32 -23.01 -7.64
C GLU A 344 1.96 -22.71 -7.01
N ARG A 345 1.33 -21.63 -7.48
CA ARG A 345 -0.04 -21.30 -7.11
C ARG A 345 -0.98 -22.49 -7.35
N ASN A 346 -1.85 -22.77 -6.39
CA ASN A 346 -2.78 -23.92 -6.36
C ASN A 346 -2.12 -25.31 -6.30
N GLN A 347 -0.80 -25.40 -6.23
CA GLN A 347 -0.11 -26.67 -6.08
C GLN A 347 -0.27 -27.22 -4.66
N VAL A 348 -0.45 -28.52 -4.56
CA VAL A 348 -0.43 -29.30 -3.32
C VAL A 348 0.85 -30.09 -3.22
N ILE A 349 1.53 -30.02 -2.09
CA ILE A 349 2.72 -30.82 -1.79
C ILE A 349 2.61 -31.49 -0.42
N THR A 350 3.35 -32.58 -0.25
CA THR A 350 3.52 -33.24 1.05
C THR A 350 4.99 -33.29 1.41
N LEU A 351 5.33 -32.76 2.60
CA LEU A 351 6.68 -32.77 3.15
C LEU A 351 6.80 -33.75 4.30
N SER A 352 7.99 -34.35 4.45
CA SER A 352 8.35 -35.06 5.65
C SER A 352 8.47 -34.11 6.83
N LYS A 353 7.76 -34.35 7.92
CA LYS A 353 7.78 -33.52 9.11
C LYS A 353 9.01 -33.84 9.97
N ASN A 354 10.05 -33.03 9.85
CA ASN A 354 11.32 -33.13 10.57
C ASN A 354 11.51 -32.02 11.60
N SER A 355 10.56 -31.09 11.68
CA SER A 355 10.53 -29.99 12.64
C SER A 355 9.08 -29.67 12.99
N ASN A 356 8.88 -28.94 14.08
CA ASN A 356 7.56 -28.42 14.46
C ASN A 356 7.27 -27.03 13.81
N VAL A 357 8.06 -26.67 12.80
CA VAL A 357 7.89 -25.40 12.07
C VAL A 357 7.95 -25.70 10.57
N LEU A 358 6.98 -25.17 9.86
CA LEU A 358 6.99 -25.05 8.40
C LEU A 358 7.49 -23.64 8.08
N GLN A 359 8.46 -23.53 7.16
CA GLN A 359 9.02 -22.26 6.72
C GLN A 359 9.00 -22.16 5.20
N TYR A 360 8.78 -20.95 4.69
CA TYR A 360 8.88 -20.64 3.26
C TYR A 360 9.06 -19.13 3.05
N ASN A 361 9.58 -18.76 1.88
CA ASN A 361 9.58 -17.38 1.43
C ASN A 361 8.31 -17.10 0.59
N ARG A 362 7.57 -16.06 0.91
CA ARG A 362 6.38 -15.66 0.13
C ARG A 362 6.72 -15.03 -1.23
N LEU A 363 7.96 -14.52 -1.39
CA LEU A 363 8.49 -13.97 -2.63
C LEU A 363 9.86 -14.59 -2.91
N ILE A 364 10.25 -14.67 -4.19
CA ILE A 364 11.61 -15.03 -4.56
C ILE A 364 12.59 -13.89 -4.28
N HIS A 365 12.15 -12.65 -4.45
CA HIS A 365 12.90 -11.46 -4.05
C HIS A 365 12.77 -11.23 -2.55
N VAL A 366 13.88 -11.26 -1.84
CA VAL A 366 13.88 -11.21 -0.36
C VAL A 366 14.13 -9.79 0.21
N GLY A 367 14.39 -8.78 -0.64
CA GLY A 367 14.72 -7.42 -0.21
C GLY A 367 16.17 -7.26 0.27
N GLU A 368 16.46 -6.16 0.96
CA GLU A 368 17.80 -5.88 1.51
C GLU A 368 18.10 -6.72 2.76
N GLU A 369 17.08 -7.11 3.51
CA GLU A 369 17.19 -7.99 4.66
C GLU A 369 16.69 -9.38 4.29
N ALA A 370 17.52 -10.41 4.49
CA ALA A 370 17.28 -11.77 3.97
C ALA A 370 15.97 -12.43 4.41
N ASP A 371 15.35 -11.95 5.49
CA ASP A 371 14.17 -12.59 6.09
C ASP A 371 12.84 -11.86 5.84
N LEU A 372 12.85 -10.77 5.04
CA LEU A 372 11.64 -9.95 4.83
C LEU A 372 10.47 -10.68 4.18
N SER A 373 10.73 -11.71 3.39
CA SER A 373 9.70 -12.55 2.77
C SER A 373 9.49 -13.89 3.47
N LEU A 374 10.22 -14.16 4.58
CA LEU A 374 10.18 -15.43 5.29
C LEU A 374 8.93 -15.54 6.16
N ILE A 375 8.15 -16.58 5.94
CA ILE A 375 7.00 -16.98 6.77
C ILE A 375 7.35 -18.23 7.56
N SER A 376 6.97 -18.25 8.84
CA SER A 376 7.12 -19.41 9.72
C SER A 376 5.77 -19.77 10.34
N MET A 377 5.35 -21.02 10.19
CA MET A 377 4.10 -21.56 10.71
C MET A 377 4.39 -22.69 11.72
N ASN A 378 3.72 -22.65 12.87
CA ASN A 378 3.83 -23.71 13.85
C ASN A 378 3.05 -24.94 13.39
N LEU A 379 3.71 -26.10 13.40
CA LEU A 379 3.08 -27.41 13.25
C LEU A 379 2.72 -27.99 14.63
N THR A 380 1.76 -28.89 14.66
CA THR A 380 1.43 -29.61 15.90
C THR A 380 2.65 -30.35 16.44
N SER A 381 2.84 -30.38 17.76
CA SER A 381 4.00 -31.05 18.35
C SER A 381 4.03 -32.53 17.97
N MET A 382 5.23 -33.04 17.66
CA MET A 382 5.47 -34.50 17.46
C MET A 382 5.23 -35.23 18.78
N SER A 383 3.97 -35.49 19.15
CA SER A 383 3.66 -36.36 20.27
C SER A 383 3.71 -37.81 19.80
N ASN A 384 4.48 -38.64 20.53
CA ASN A 384 4.59 -40.06 20.22
C ASN A 384 3.21 -40.72 20.27
N PRO A 385 2.72 -41.41 19.19
CA PRO A 385 1.40 -42.08 19.22
C PRO A 385 1.28 -43.18 20.29
N ASP A 386 2.39 -43.63 20.86
CA ASP A 386 2.40 -44.68 21.92
C ASP A 386 2.09 -44.12 23.34
N SER A 387 1.85 -42.81 23.51
CA SER A 387 1.62 -42.22 24.85
C SER A 387 0.16 -42.27 25.37
N GLY A 388 -0.75 -42.94 24.68
CA GLY A 388 -2.08 -43.31 25.18
C GLY A 388 -3.02 -42.14 25.55
N THR A 389 -2.71 -40.91 25.18
CA THR A 389 -3.57 -39.75 25.39
C THR A 389 -4.30 -39.40 24.09
N THR A 390 -5.62 -39.58 24.11
CA THR A 390 -6.50 -39.10 23.02
C THR A 390 -6.35 -37.59 22.84
N PRO A 391 -6.07 -37.08 21.62
CA PRO A 391 -6.04 -35.66 21.38
C PRO A 391 -7.43 -35.07 21.57
N SER A 392 -7.55 -34.08 22.45
CA SER A 392 -8.71 -33.19 22.43
C SER A 392 -8.63 -32.38 21.12
N ILE A 393 -9.70 -32.43 20.32
CA ILE A 393 -9.87 -31.57 19.15
C ILE A 393 -9.96 -30.13 19.69
N GLY A 394 -8.82 -29.47 19.77
CA GLY A 394 -8.72 -28.04 20.01
C GLY A 394 -8.94 -27.32 18.68
N PHE A 395 -9.83 -26.35 18.68
CA PHE A 395 -9.97 -25.40 17.59
C PHE A 395 -8.61 -24.79 17.27
N ILE A 396 -8.18 -24.88 16.01
CA ILE A 396 -6.94 -24.28 15.53
C ILE A 396 -7.17 -22.79 15.49
N SER A 397 -6.66 -22.07 16.48
CA SER A 397 -6.40 -20.64 16.33
C SER A 397 -5.12 -20.52 15.50
N ILE A 398 -5.21 -19.93 14.32
CA ILE A 398 -4.05 -19.60 13.49
C ILE A 398 -3.32 -18.46 14.22
N GLY A 399 -2.40 -18.82 15.10
CA GLY A 399 -1.45 -17.89 15.68
C GLY A 399 -0.25 -17.76 14.74
N ILE A 400 -0.16 -16.71 13.98
CA ILE A 400 1.07 -16.34 13.26
C ILE A 400 2.09 -15.90 14.32
N SER A 401 3.00 -16.78 14.70
CA SER A 401 4.14 -16.42 15.55
C SER A 401 5.30 -16.05 14.63
N LEU A 402 5.48 -14.75 14.44
CA LEU A 402 6.67 -14.20 13.81
C LEU A 402 7.86 -14.31 14.78
N VAL A 403 8.84 -15.13 14.47
CA VAL A 403 10.09 -15.20 15.22
C VAL A 403 11.05 -14.19 14.61
N PHE A 404 11.21 -13.03 15.25
CA PHE A 404 12.28 -12.08 14.91
C PHE A 404 13.61 -12.58 15.48
N ALA A 405 14.58 -12.83 14.61
CA ALA A 405 15.96 -12.95 15.01
C ALA A 405 16.54 -11.56 15.30
N ALA A 406 16.50 -11.14 16.57
CA ALA A 406 17.13 -9.90 17.02
C ALA A 406 18.64 -10.03 16.91
N ASN A 407 19.26 -9.55 15.85
CA ASN A 407 20.69 -9.32 15.75
C ASN A 407 21.06 -8.06 16.52
N LEU A 408 21.35 -8.22 17.81
CA LEU A 408 22.02 -7.21 18.63
C LEU A 408 23.45 -6.97 18.06
N ARG A 409 23.62 -5.99 17.19
CA ARG A 409 24.92 -5.43 16.90
C ARG A 409 25.44 -4.70 18.15
N LYS A 410 26.35 -5.33 18.88
CA LYS A 410 27.22 -4.63 19.84
C LYS A 410 28.10 -3.65 19.06
N LYS A 411 27.85 -2.34 19.25
CA LYS A 411 28.81 -1.30 18.89
C LYS A 411 30.12 -1.54 19.68
N LYS A 412 31.24 -1.61 18.98
CA LYS A 412 32.54 -1.19 19.46
C LYS A 412 32.95 0.09 18.74
#